data_8c3d8438664cd7d0a75d641f65eb514b
#
_entry.id   8c3d8438664cd7d0a75d641f65eb514b
#
_cell.length_a   1.000
_cell.length_b   1.000
_cell.length_c   1.000
_cell.angle_alpha   90.00
_cell.angle_beta   90.00
_cell.angle_gamma   90.00
#
_symmetry.space_group_name_H-M   'P 1'
#
loop_
_entity.id
_entity.type
_entity.pdbx_description
1 polymer ?
#
loop_
_entity_poly.entity_id
_entity_poly.type
_entity_poly.pdbx_seq_one_letter_code
_entity_poly.pdbx_strand_id
1 'polypeptide(L)'
;MPDKEGHPSPQEMDLGQVLAALADPWRRQVVRELAAAPEGTARTCASFALPMAKATRTHHFRVLREAGLIHQEDCGNARLTRLRRAEIDGRFPGLLDLVAAETPQPSTADPQAAL
;
A
#
# COMPACT_ATOMS: atom_id res chain seq x y z
N MET A 1 14.68 -11.08 10.08
CA MET A 1 13.74 -11.96 9.38
C MET A 1 12.34 -11.37 9.42
N PRO A 2 11.56 -11.45 8.33
CA PRO A 2 10.17 -11.08 8.38
C PRO A 2 9.42 -11.89 9.44
N ASP A 3 8.32 -11.32 9.94
CA ASP A 3 7.48 -12.06 10.87
C ASP A 3 6.71 -13.19 10.15
N LYS A 4 5.86 -13.89 10.89
CA LYS A 4 5.11 -15.03 10.36
C LYS A 4 4.24 -14.69 9.15
N GLU A 5 3.82 -13.43 9.05
CA GLU A 5 2.91 -12.97 8.02
C GLU A 5 3.62 -12.30 6.85
N GLY A 6 4.95 -12.20 6.93
CA GLY A 6 5.75 -11.60 5.89
C GLY A 6 6.00 -10.11 6.06
N HIS A 7 5.80 -9.56 7.27
CA HIS A 7 6.13 -8.17 7.53
C HIS A 7 7.63 -8.03 7.79
N PRO A 8 8.37 -7.29 6.98
CA PRO A 8 9.80 -7.06 7.27
C PRO A 8 9.96 -6.07 8.41
N SER A 9 11.08 -6.19 9.14
CA SER A 9 11.46 -5.14 10.07
C SER A 9 11.87 -3.90 9.27
N PRO A 10 11.94 -2.71 9.91
CA PRO A 10 12.39 -1.52 9.19
C PRO A 10 13.76 -1.69 8.53
N GLN A 11 14.68 -2.41 9.19
CA GLN A 11 16.02 -2.64 8.66
C GLN A 11 16.01 -3.57 7.44
N GLU A 12 14.99 -4.40 7.31
CA GLU A 12 14.87 -5.34 6.20
C GLU A 12 14.18 -4.72 4.98
N MET A 13 13.59 -3.54 5.13
CA MET A 13 12.89 -2.88 4.04
C MET A 13 13.89 -2.44 2.96
N ASP A 14 13.61 -2.84 1.74
CA ASP A 14 14.47 -2.57 0.58
C ASP A 14 13.81 -1.55 -0.35
N LEU A 15 14.54 -0.50 -0.71
CA LEU A 15 14.00 0.56 -1.55
C LEU A 15 13.52 0.03 -2.90
N GLY A 16 14.28 -0.87 -3.51
CA GLY A 16 13.88 -1.45 -4.80
C GLY A 16 12.56 -2.19 -4.71
N GLN A 17 12.38 -2.96 -3.65
CA GLN A 17 11.14 -3.69 -3.41
C GLN A 17 9.97 -2.73 -3.14
N VAL A 18 10.22 -1.68 -2.37
CA VAL A 18 9.21 -0.64 -2.09
C VAL A 18 8.79 0.06 -3.39
N LEU A 19 9.76 0.44 -4.21
CA LEU A 19 9.46 1.10 -5.48
C LEU A 19 8.72 0.16 -6.44
N ALA A 20 9.08 -1.12 -6.47
CA ALA A 20 8.38 -2.11 -7.29
C ALA A 20 6.92 -2.28 -6.83
N ALA A 21 6.70 -2.30 -5.52
CA ALA A 21 5.33 -2.38 -4.98
C ALA A 21 4.50 -1.15 -5.39
N LEU A 22 5.11 0.03 -5.37
CA LEU A 22 4.43 1.27 -5.74
C LEU A 22 4.33 1.49 -7.24
N ALA A 23 4.98 0.66 -8.06
CA ALA A 23 4.90 0.78 -9.51
C ALA A 23 3.50 0.48 -10.05
N ASP A 24 2.73 -0.34 -9.35
CA ASP A 24 1.37 -0.65 -9.73
C ASP A 24 0.42 0.46 -9.25
N PRO A 25 -0.41 1.03 -10.14
CA PRO A 25 -1.29 2.14 -9.75
C PRO A 25 -2.32 1.79 -8.67
N TRP A 26 -2.82 0.55 -8.65
CA TRP A 26 -3.78 0.16 -7.61
C TRP A 26 -3.12 0.06 -6.25
N ARG A 27 -1.88 -0.44 -6.21
CA ARG A 27 -1.13 -0.49 -4.95
C ARG A 27 -0.78 0.92 -4.47
N ARG A 28 -0.39 1.82 -5.38
CA ARG A 28 -0.18 3.22 -5.00
C ARG A 28 -1.44 3.87 -4.45
N GLN A 29 -2.60 3.53 -5.03
CA GLN A 29 -3.87 4.06 -4.55
C GLN A 29 -4.13 3.66 -3.10
N VAL A 30 -3.88 2.41 -2.74
CA VAL A 30 -4.06 1.95 -1.37
C VAL A 30 -3.18 2.77 -0.42
N VAL A 31 -1.91 2.93 -0.75
CA VAL A 31 -0.97 3.70 0.07
C VAL A 31 -1.40 5.16 0.14
N ARG A 32 -1.82 5.75 -0.97
CA ARG A 32 -2.26 7.14 -1.01
C ARG A 32 -3.50 7.36 -0.13
N GLU A 33 -4.47 6.46 -0.20
CA GLU A 33 -5.68 6.58 0.62
C GLU A 33 -5.35 6.47 2.11
N LEU A 34 -4.47 5.56 2.47
CA LEU A 34 -4.05 5.42 3.87
C LEU A 34 -3.21 6.62 4.33
N ALA A 35 -2.37 7.16 3.45
CA ALA A 35 -1.56 8.32 3.78
C ALA A 35 -2.41 9.58 3.98
N ALA A 36 -3.53 9.68 3.27
CA ALA A 36 -4.47 10.80 3.42
C ALA A 36 -5.35 10.67 4.66
N ALA A 37 -5.47 9.47 5.22
CA ALA A 37 -6.29 9.24 6.40
C ALA A 37 -5.52 9.62 7.67
N PRO A 38 -6.21 9.83 8.80
CA PRO A 38 -5.53 10.06 10.07
C PRO A 38 -4.55 8.92 10.39
N GLU A 39 -3.44 9.28 11.03
CA GLU A 39 -2.45 8.29 11.43
C GLU A 39 -3.10 7.21 12.29
N GLY A 40 -2.71 5.96 12.06
CA GLY A 40 -3.28 4.82 12.79
C GLY A 40 -4.57 4.27 12.21
N THR A 41 -5.10 4.89 11.14
CA THR A 41 -6.30 4.38 10.49
C THR A 41 -6.06 2.96 9.99
N ALA A 42 -7.00 2.06 10.33
CA ALA A 42 -7.00 0.69 9.83
C ALA A 42 -8.27 0.46 9.03
N ARG A 43 -8.12 -0.16 7.86
CA ARG A 43 -9.24 -0.46 6.97
C ARG A 43 -9.21 -1.92 6.57
N THR A 44 -10.38 -2.50 6.32
CA THR A 44 -10.43 -3.84 5.73
C THR A 44 -9.97 -3.78 4.28
N CYS A 45 -9.43 -4.87 3.78
CA CYS A 45 -9.01 -4.94 2.38
C CYS A 45 -10.17 -4.67 1.43
N ALA A 46 -11.36 -5.18 1.78
CA ALA A 46 -12.56 -4.98 0.94
C ALA A 46 -12.97 -3.51 0.84
N SER A 47 -12.65 -2.71 1.84
CA SER A 47 -13.06 -1.29 1.88
C SER A 47 -12.36 -0.44 0.81
N PHE A 48 -11.27 -0.92 0.23
CA PHE A 48 -10.59 -0.21 -0.85
C PHE A 48 -11.29 -0.37 -2.19
N ALA A 49 -12.24 -1.30 -2.30
CA ALA A 49 -13.07 -1.48 -3.49
C ALA A 49 -12.27 -1.65 -4.79
N LEU A 50 -11.18 -2.40 -4.73
CA LEU A 50 -10.36 -2.65 -5.91
C LEU A 50 -11.12 -3.53 -6.91
N PRO A 51 -11.14 -3.18 -8.21
CA PRO A 51 -12.05 -3.77 -9.18
C PRO A 51 -11.59 -5.08 -9.82
N MET A 52 -10.55 -5.70 -9.28
CA MET A 52 -10.07 -6.97 -9.82
C MET A 52 -10.57 -8.16 -9.01
N ALA A 53 -10.29 -9.36 -9.49
CA ALA A 53 -10.67 -10.60 -8.81
C ALA A 53 -9.99 -10.72 -7.45
N LYS A 54 -10.61 -11.49 -6.56
CA LYS A 54 -10.12 -11.67 -5.19
C LYS A 54 -8.66 -12.12 -5.13
N ALA A 55 -8.28 -13.07 -6.00
CA ALA A 55 -6.91 -13.58 -5.99
C ALA A 55 -5.90 -12.47 -6.32
N THR A 56 -6.24 -11.59 -7.27
CA THR A 56 -5.38 -10.48 -7.63
C THR A 56 -5.32 -9.44 -6.52
N ARG A 57 -6.45 -9.16 -5.88
CA ARG A 57 -6.47 -8.25 -4.73
C ARG A 57 -5.59 -8.79 -3.61
N THR A 58 -5.71 -10.06 -3.30
CA THR A 58 -4.88 -10.70 -2.28
C THR A 58 -3.40 -10.58 -2.61
N HIS A 59 -3.05 -10.77 -3.88
CA HIS A 59 -1.68 -10.60 -4.34
C HIS A 59 -1.18 -9.16 -4.12
N HIS A 60 -1.98 -8.16 -4.46
CA HIS A 60 -1.58 -6.77 -4.27
C HIS A 60 -1.31 -6.44 -2.81
N PHE A 61 -2.17 -6.89 -1.91
CA PHE A 61 -1.95 -6.65 -0.48
C PHE A 61 -0.74 -7.40 0.05
N ARG A 62 -0.48 -8.59 -0.46
CA ARG A 62 0.72 -9.35 -0.09
C ARG A 62 2.00 -8.61 -0.54
N VAL A 63 2.01 -8.08 -1.76
CA VAL A 63 3.15 -7.32 -2.26
C VAL A 63 3.42 -6.11 -1.38
N LEU A 64 2.37 -5.36 -1.02
CA LEU A 64 2.49 -4.21 -0.14
C LEU A 64 3.00 -4.59 1.24
N ARG A 65 2.50 -5.70 1.80
CA ARG A 65 2.90 -6.17 3.11
C ARG A 65 4.35 -6.61 3.12
N GLU A 66 4.77 -7.38 2.13
CA GLU A 66 6.14 -7.89 2.07
C GLU A 66 7.16 -6.80 1.77
N ALA A 67 6.74 -5.72 1.12
CA ALA A 67 7.59 -4.56 0.93
C ALA A 67 7.74 -3.72 2.20
N GLY A 68 6.87 -3.90 3.18
CA GLY A 68 6.90 -3.16 4.43
C GLY A 68 6.06 -1.89 4.43
N LEU A 69 5.22 -1.69 3.41
CA LEU A 69 4.41 -0.48 3.32
C LEU A 69 3.19 -0.52 4.22
N ILE A 70 2.61 -1.70 4.39
CA ILE A 70 1.42 -1.87 5.23
C ILE A 70 1.64 -2.97 6.25
N HIS A 71 0.90 -2.85 7.34
CA HIS A 71 0.76 -3.90 8.34
C HIS A 71 -0.65 -4.46 8.25
N GLN A 72 -0.76 -5.77 8.19
CA GLN A 72 -2.05 -6.45 8.16
C GLN A 72 -2.25 -7.28 9.41
N GLU A 73 -3.43 -7.19 9.99
CA GLU A 73 -3.79 -7.93 11.19
C GLU A 73 -5.06 -8.73 10.90
N ASP A 74 -4.99 -10.02 11.20
CA ASP A 74 -6.13 -10.92 11.04
C ASP A 74 -7.03 -10.81 12.27
N CYS A 75 -8.25 -10.34 12.05
CA CYS A 75 -9.23 -10.16 13.12
C CYS A 75 -10.34 -11.22 13.05
N GLY A 76 -10.03 -12.40 12.51
CA GLY A 76 -10.97 -13.52 12.41
C GLY A 76 -11.75 -13.47 11.11
N ASN A 77 -12.71 -12.57 11.01
CA ASN A 77 -13.56 -12.48 9.82
C ASN A 77 -13.11 -11.38 8.84
N ALA A 78 -12.05 -10.66 9.15
CA ALA A 78 -11.54 -9.60 8.30
C ALA A 78 -10.05 -9.39 8.56
N ARG A 79 -9.35 -8.85 7.58
CA ARG A 79 -7.98 -8.38 7.76
C ARG A 79 -7.99 -6.86 7.77
N LEU A 80 -7.40 -6.29 8.82
CA LEU A 80 -7.24 -4.85 8.93
C LEU A 80 -5.88 -4.43 8.39
N THR A 81 -5.88 -3.41 7.57
CA THR A 81 -4.68 -2.91 6.89
C THR A 81 -4.42 -1.49 7.34
N ARG A 82 -3.20 -1.22 7.80
CA ARG A 82 -2.79 0.14 8.15
C ARG A 82 -1.43 0.45 7.55
N LEU A 83 -1.17 1.73 7.30
CA LEU A 83 0.09 2.20 6.77
C LEU A 83 1.16 2.19 7.85
N ARG A 84 2.35 1.71 7.53
CA ARG A 84 3.49 1.74 8.44
C ARG A 84 4.20 3.09 8.33
N ARG A 85 3.47 4.15 8.61
CA ARG A 85 3.89 5.54 8.34
C ARG A 85 5.21 5.91 8.99
N ALA A 86 5.34 5.68 10.29
CA ALA A 86 6.55 6.07 11.02
C ALA A 86 7.78 5.32 10.51
N GLU A 87 7.62 4.05 10.19
CA GLU A 87 8.73 3.23 9.73
C GLU A 87 9.14 3.61 8.30
N ILE A 88 8.16 3.91 7.44
CA ILE A 88 8.43 4.38 6.09
C ILE A 88 9.14 5.73 6.13
N ASP A 89 8.63 6.66 6.94
CA ASP A 89 9.22 7.99 7.06
C ASP A 89 10.65 7.91 7.59
N GLY A 90 10.92 6.98 8.50
CA GLY A 90 12.26 6.80 9.05
C GLY A 90 13.24 6.21 8.06
N ARG A 91 12.79 5.30 7.21
CA ARG A 91 13.66 4.62 6.25
C ARG A 91 13.75 5.37 4.92
N PHE A 92 12.63 5.95 4.46
CA PHE A 92 12.55 6.58 3.14
C PHE A 92 11.88 7.95 3.29
N PRO A 93 12.59 8.94 3.88
CA PRO A 93 12.00 10.26 4.10
C PRO A 93 11.52 10.89 2.80
N GLY A 94 10.32 11.41 2.81
CA GLY A 94 9.72 12.06 1.64
C GLY A 94 8.97 11.15 0.71
N LEU A 95 9.09 9.84 0.85
CA LEU A 95 8.42 8.89 -0.04
C LEU A 95 6.90 9.02 0.03
N LEU A 96 6.33 9.08 1.22
CA LEU A 96 4.87 9.19 1.37
C LEU A 96 4.36 10.55 0.89
N ASP A 97 5.12 11.61 1.08
CA ASP A 97 4.77 12.92 0.56
C ASP A 97 4.72 12.90 -0.96
N LEU A 98 5.66 12.21 -1.58
CA LEU A 98 5.70 12.07 -3.03
C LEU A 98 4.46 11.32 -3.53
N VAL A 99 4.12 10.20 -2.89
CA VAL A 99 2.93 9.42 -3.26
C VAL A 99 1.66 10.23 -3.05
N ALA A 100 1.57 10.94 -1.93
CA ALA A 100 0.39 11.76 -1.61
C ALA A 100 0.22 12.92 -2.58
N ALA A 101 1.31 13.43 -3.13
CA ALA A 101 1.27 14.54 -4.08
C ALA A 101 0.84 14.10 -5.49
N GLU A 102 0.82 12.81 -5.75
CA GLU A 102 0.38 12.31 -7.05
C GLU A 102 -1.09 12.60 -7.25
N THR A 103 -1.43 13.23 -8.38
CA THR A 103 -2.81 13.44 -8.75
C THR A 103 -3.41 12.09 -9.14
N PRO A 104 -4.55 11.68 -8.55
CA PRO A 104 -5.20 10.44 -8.95
C PRO A 104 -5.44 10.45 -10.46
N GLN A 105 -5.05 9.36 -11.13
CA GLN A 105 -5.25 9.26 -12.55
C GLN A 105 -6.74 9.28 -12.85
N PRO A 106 -7.19 10.10 -13.80
CA PRO A 106 -8.53 9.90 -14.32
C PRO A 106 -8.59 8.49 -14.91
N SER A 107 -9.78 7.97 -15.10
CA SER A 107 -9.92 6.58 -15.55
C SER A 107 -8.80 6.20 -16.51
N THR A 108 -7.96 5.26 -16.10
CA THR A 108 -6.84 4.80 -16.90
C THR A 108 -7.29 4.07 -18.16
N ALA A 109 -8.57 3.80 -18.25
CA ALA A 109 -9.14 3.14 -19.41
C ALA A 109 -9.28 4.10 -20.60
N ASP A 110 -9.12 5.40 -20.38
CA ASP A 110 -9.27 6.39 -21.45
C ASP A 110 -7.95 7.13 -21.66
N PRO A 111 -7.11 6.66 -22.59
CA PRO A 111 -5.85 7.32 -22.84
C PRO A 111 -6.01 8.74 -23.40
N GLN A 112 -7.19 9.06 -23.92
CA GLN A 112 -7.44 10.40 -24.44
C GLN A 112 -7.67 11.41 -23.34
N ALA A 113 -8.10 10.98 -22.18
CA ALA A 113 -8.22 11.86 -21.03
C ALA A 113 -6.85 12.39 -20.56
N ALA A 114 -5.79 11.74 -20.96
CA ALA A 114 -4.42 12.13 -20.60
C ALA A 114 -3.82 13.14 -21.59
N LEU A 115 -4.49 13.45 -22.65
CA LEU A 115 -3.97 14.35 -23.69
C LEU A 115 -4.31 15.82 -23.42
#